data_9ea8e98a128b7631b0f55b523b26f3a7
#
_entry.id   9ea8e98a128b7631b0f55b523b26f3a7
#
_cell.length_a   1.000
_cell.length_b   1.000
_cell.length_c   1.000
_cell.angle_alpha   90.00
_cell.angle_beta   90.00
_cell.angle_gamma   90.00
#
_symmetry.space_group_name_H-M   'P 1'
#
loop_
_entity.id
_entity.type
_entity.pdbx_description
1 polymer ?
#
loop_
_entity_poly.entity_id
_entity_poly.type
_entity_poly.pdbx_seq_one_letter_code
_entity_poly.pdbx_strand_id
1 'polypeptide(L)'
;LFADDDICYADGYADGVRRAYAQHPDADMILFSLDITQGGRVIRQVKNRDGRLRFHRALRYGTCVCSIRRDSQRRANIWFSTIFGGGTNYAHGEDTLFLCDAFRRGLRVYTSSFCLGTCAKDASTCFHGFDEKYFYDQGVLYRAAFGAAAVPLCLRFCLKRYSAYRGEMTFFRALRAMYRGTRETPRDKRPQRGTGAQ
;
A
#
# COMPACT_ATOMS: atom_id res chain seq x y z
N LEU A 1 10.05 7.86 8.16
CA LEU A 1 9.96 7.60 6.73
C LEU A 1 10.28 6.13 6.49
N PHE A 2 9.45 5.44 5.71
CA PHE A 2 9.84 4.16 5.13
C PHE A 2 10.71 4.45 3.92
N ALA A 3 11.87 3.84 3.89
CA ALA A 3 12.86 4.08 2.85
C ALA A 3 13.04 2.80 2.04
N ASP A 4 12.73 2.85 0.75
CA ASP A 4 13.04 1.80 -0.19
C ASP A 4 14.37 2.10 -0.89
N ASP A 5 15.11 1.08 -1.24
CA ASP A 5 16.45 1.17 -1.84
C ASP A 5 16.44 1.62 -3.31
N ASP A 6 15.28 1.61 -3.94
CA ASP A 6 15.04 2.07 -5.32
C ASP A 6 14.64 3.55 -5.42
N ILE A 7 14.61 4.29 -4.28
CA ILE A 7 14.28 5.71 -4.24
C ILE A 7 15.55 6.57 -4.18
N CYS A 8 15.71 7.44 -5.17
CA CYS A 8 16.65 8.54 -5.14
C CYS A 8 15.96 9.77 -4.51
N TYR A 9 16.29 10.05 -3.25
CA TYR A 9 15.69 11.15 -2.51
C TYR A 9 16.18 12.51 -3.03
N ALA A 10 15.29 13.49 -3.07
CA ALA A 10 15.63 14.87 -3.41
C ALA A 10 16.47 15.50 -2.32
N ASP A 11 17.33 16.47 -2.71
CA ASP A 11 18.10 17.27 -1.74
C ASP A 11 17.16 17.95 -0.75
N GLY A 12 17.52 17.90 0.54
CA GLY A 12 16.70 18.48 1.60
C GLY A 12 15.37 17.75 1.89
N TYR A 13 15.21 16.49 1.43
CA TYR A 13 13.98 15.71 1.67
C TYR A 13 13.61 15.62 3.16
N ALA A 14 14.61 15.50 4.05
CA ALA A 14 14.38 15.42 5.48
C ALA A 14 13.72 16.70 6.04
N ASP A 15 14.15 17.86 5.55
CA ASP A 15 13.53 19.14 5.93
C ASP A 15 12.15 19.30 5.32
N GLY A 16 11.94 18.78 4.11
CA GLY A 16 10.61 18.70 3.49
C GLY A 16 9.62 17.88 4.34
N VAL A 17 10.07 16.74 4.84
CA VAL A 17 9.27 15.91 5.77
C VAL A 17 8.98 16.66 7.07
N ARG A 18 9.98 17.31 7.68
CA ARG A 18 9.79 18.11 8.91
C ARG A 18 8.79 19.25 8.71
N ARG A 19 8.91 19.99 7.59
CA ARG A 19 7.96 21.07 7.23
C ARG A 19 6.53 20.55 7.08
N ALA A 20 6.33 19.41 6.43
CA ALA A 20 5.00 18.81 6.28
C ALA A 20 4.37 18.48 7.64
N TYR A 21 5.15 17.95 8.60
CA TYR A 21 4.64 17.73 9.96
C TYR A 21 4.44 19.03 10.76
N ALA A 22 5.19 20.08 10.48
CA ALA A 22 4.96 21.40 11.08
C ALA A 22 3.65 22.03 10.58
N GLN A 23 3.32 21.84 9.30
CA GLN A 23 2.06 22.30 8.70
C GLN A 23 0.85 21.48 9.19
N HIS A 24 1.06 20.22 9.54
CA HIS A 24 0.02 19.31 10.05
C HIS A 24 0.45 18.71 11.40
N PRO A 25 0.44 19.49 12.49
CA PRO A 25 0.97 19.05 13.78
C PRO A 25 0.19 17.89 14.38
N ASP A 26 -1.06 17.73 13.99
CA ASP A 26 -1.94 16.63 14.39
C ASP A 26 -1.79 15.37 13.51
N ALA A 27 -1.01 15.40 12.42
CA ALA A 27 -0.80 14.25 11.56
C ALA A 27 -0.04 13.13 12.28
N ASP A 28 -0.58 11.93 12.25
CA ASP A 28 0.09 10.70 12.68
C ASP A 28 0.94 10.13 11.54
N MET A 29 0.48 10.29 10.29
CA MET A 29 1.10 9.77 9.07
C MET A 29 0.93 10.76 7.93
N ILE A 30 1.95 10.91 7.09
CA ILE A 30 1.91 11.74 5.87
C ILE A 30 2.39 10.91 4.67
N LEU A 31 1.63 10.97 3.57
CA LEU A 31 1.97 10.38 2.28
C LEU A 31 2.41 11.49 1.33
N PHE A 32 3.60 11.35 0.77
CA PHE A 32 4.27 12.35 -0.05
C PHE A 32 4.05 12.12 -1.54
N SER A 33 4.41 13.10 -2.35
CA SER A 33 4.52 12.96 -3.79
C SER A 33 5.82 12.24 -4.16
N LEU A 34 5.83 11.57 -5.32
CA LEU A 34 6.98 10.85 -5.84
C LEU A 34 6.89 10.81 -7.37
N ASP A 35 8.01 10.96 -8.05
CA ASP A 35 8.13 10.81 -9.48
C ASP A 35 8.65 9.40 -9.80
N ILE A 36 8.00 8.72 -10.75
CA ILE A 36 8.42 7.39 -11.21
C ILE A 36 9.12 7.57 -12.55
N THR A 37 10.36 7.08 -12.64
CA THR A 37 11.22 7.20 -13.82
C THR A 37 11.45 5.85 -14.48
N GLN A 38 11.72 5.88 -15.79
CA GLN A 38 12.19 4.74 -16.58
C GLN A 38 13.16 5.24 -17.63
N GLY A 39 14.36 4.65 -17.70
CA GLY A 39 15.40 5.13 -18.58
C GLY A 39 15.75 6.61 -18.37
N GLY A 40 15.71 7.10 -17.13
CA GLY A 40 15.98 8.49 -16.76
C GLY A 40 14.86 9.50 -17.08
N ARG A 41 13.73 9.05 -17.65
CA ARG A 41 12.57 9.92 -17.95
C ARG A 41 11.43 9.69 -16.96
N VAL A 42 10.77 10.76 -16.52
CA VAL A 42 9.56 10.65 -15.69
C VAL A 42 8.42 10.09 -16.53
N ILE A 43 7.96 8.88 -16.18
CA ILE A 43 6.83 8.20 -16.85
C ILE A 43 5.52 8.34 -16.08
N ARG A 44 5.59 8.62 -14.78
CA ARG A 44 4.43 8.81 -13.93
C ARG A 44 4.78 9.70 -12.74
N GLN A 45 3.88 10.57 -12.37
CA GLN A 45 4.00 11.39 -11.16
C GLN A 45 2.90 11.02 -10.18
N VAL A 46 3.28 10.67 -8.96
CA VAL A 46 2.34 10.55 -7.82
C VAL A 46 2.22 11.95 -7.21
N LYS A 47 1.36 12.78 -7.80
CA LYS A 47 1.11 14.15 -7.30
C LYS A 47 0.02 14.16 -6.25
N ASN A 48 0.33 14.70 -5.10
CA ASN A 48 -0.60 14.93 -4.01
C ASN A 48 -0.98 16.43 -3.92
N ARG A 49 -2.08 16.68 -3.23
CA ARG A 49 -2.41 18.00 -2.68
C ARG A 49 -2.29 17.91 -1.17
N ASP A 50 -1.88 18.99 -0.53
CA ASP A 50 -1.80 19.03 0.93
C ASP A 50 -3.19 18.88 1.55
N GLY A 51 -3.31 18.09 2.61
CA GLY A 51 -4.55 17.92 3.33
C GLY A 51 -4.82 16.52 3.86
N ARG A 52 -5.92 16.40 4.58
CA ARG A 52 -6.32 15.14 5.22
C ARG A 52 -6.77 14.11 4.19
N LEU A 53 -6.22 12.92 4.27
CA LEU A 53 -6.54 11.81 3.38
C LEU A 53 -7.74 11.02 3.89
N ARG A 54 -8.64 10.64 2.97
CA ARG A 54 -9.75 9.73 3.27
C ARG A 54 -9.40 8.29 2.89
N PHE A 55 -9.87 7.32 3.66
CA PHE A 55 -9.60 5.89 3.50
C PHE A 55 -9.67 5.39 2.05
N HIS A 56 -10.77 5.68 1.33
CA HIS A 56 -10.95 5.17 -0.04
C HIS A 56 -9.92 5.67 -1.05
N ARG A 57 -9.22 6.77 -0.74
CA ARG A 57 -8.12 7.31 -1.55
C ARG A 57 -6.75 6.74 -1.16
N ALA A 58 -6.63 6.21 0.06
CA ALA A 58 -5.36 5.70 0.57
C ALA A 58 -4.89 4.43 -0.17
N LEU A 59 -5.83 3.60 -0.62
CA LEU A 59 -5.56 2.31 -1.25
C LEU A 59 -4.80 2.35 -2.59
N ARG A 60 -4.48 3.53 -3.08
CA ARG A 60 -3.67 3.75 -4.29
C ARG A 60 -2.19 4.03 -4.01
N TYR A 61 -1.83 4.16 -2.74
CA TYR A 61 -0.47 4.46 -2.32
C TYR A 61 0.26 3.19 -1.91
N GLY A 62 1.55 3.15 -2.20
CA GLY A 62 2.51 2.27 -1.54
C GLY A 62 3.10 2.93 -0.31
N THR A 63 3.78 2.19 0.52
CA THR A 63 4.42 2.70 1.73
C THR A 63 5.74 3.42 1.47
N CYS A 64 6.33 3.26 0.29
CA CYS A 64 7.53 3.97 -0.14
C CYS A 64 7.43 5.51 -0.07
N VAL A 65 6.22 6.04 -0.14
CA VAL A 65 5.95 7.49 0.01
C VAL A 65 5.48 7.86 1.42
N CYS A 66 5.56 6.95 2.37
CA CYS A 66 4.94 7.10 3.68
C CYS A 66 5.95 7.50 4.77
N SER A 67 5.57 8.50 5.55
CA SER A 67 6.19 8.79 6.83
C SER A 67 5.15 8.66 7.94
N ILE A 68 5.55 8.07 9.07
CA ILE A 68 4.69 7.89 10.24
C ILE A 68 5.44 8.31 11.50
N ARG A 69 4.75 8.95 12.44
CA ARG A 69 5.31 9.20 13.77
C ARG A 69 5.51 7.88 14.50
N ARG A 70 6.70 7.64 14.99
CA ARG A 70 7.08 6.39 15.69
C ARG A 70 6.13 6.10 16.87
N ASP A 71 5.78 7.12 17.64
CA ASP A 71 4.90 6.96 18.80
C ASP A 71 3.45 6.66 18.37
N SER A 72 2.99 7.24 17.25
CA SER A 72 1.67 6.91 16.68
C SER A 72 1.62 5.47 16.17
N GLN A 73 2.67 5.00 15.50
CA GLN A 73 2.79 3.61 15.06
C GLN A 73 2.76 2.64 16.25
N ARG A 74 3.55 2.92 17.29
CA ARG A 74 3.62 2.10 18.50
C ARG A 74 2.31 2.08 19.28
N ARG A 75 1.71 3.26 19.49
CA ARG A 75 0.42 3.41 20.16
C ARG A 75 -0.70 2.66 19.41
N ALA A 76 -0.74 2.78 18.10
CA ALA A 76 -1.72 2.10 17.26
C ALA A 76 -1.42 0.60 17.09
N ASN A 77 -0.21 0.14 17.43
CA ASN A 77 0.26 -1.23 17.27
C ASN A 77 0.05 -1.75 15.84
N ILE A 78 0.49 -0.97 14.83
CA ILE A 78 0.42 -1.35 13.42
C ILE A 78 1.78 -1.75 12.90
N TRP A 79 1.82 -2.87 12.17
CA TRP A 79 3.02 -3.49 11.65
C TRP A 79 2.76 -4.03 10.26
N PHE A 80 3.81 -4.19 9.47
CA PHE A 80 3.71 -4.87 8.18
C PHE A 80 3.30 -6.33 8.36
N SER A 81 2.57 -6.84 7.40
CA SER A 81 2.25 -8.25 7.31
C SER A 81 3.52 -9.07 7.07
N THR A 82 3.59 -10.25 7.67
CA THR A 82 4.71 -11.20 7.47
C THR A 82 4.40 -12.28 6.42
N ILE A 83 3.17 -12.28 5.91
CA ILE A 83 2.69 -13.27 4.94
C ILE A 83 2.23 -12.65 3.61
N PHE A 84 2.17 -11.31 3.53
CA PHE A 84 1.94 -10.53 2.32
C PHE A 84 3.20 -9.73 1.98
N GLY A 85 3.51 -9.61 0.67
CA GLY A 85 4.67 -8.90 0.17
C GLY A 85 5.61 -9.78 -0.65
N GLY A 86 6.59 -9.17 -1.27
CA GLY A 86 7.57 -9.87 -2.10
C GLY A 86 8.27 -10.99 -1.34
N GLY A 87 8.35 -12.19 -1.96
CA GLY A 87 9.01 -13.35 -1.36
C GLY A 87 8.23 -14.08 -0.26
N THR A 88 6.97 -13.68 0.01
CA THR A 88 6.11 -14.32 1.01
C THR A 88 5.01 -15.18 0.36
N ASN A 89 4.08 -15.72 1.19
CA ASN A 89 2.99 -16.58 0.72
C ASN A 89 2.09 -15.88 -0.32
N TYR A 90 1.79 -14.58 -0.10
CA TYR A 90 0.98 -13.75 -0.98
C TYR A 90 1.84 -12.63 -1.53
N ALA A 91 2.06 -12.60 -2.82
CA ALA A 91 3.09 -11.83 -3.51
C ALA A 91 2.98 -10.30 -3.34
N HIS A 92 1.86 -9.77 -2.83
CA HIS A 92 1.63 -8.34 -2.67
C HIS A 92 0.55 -8.04 -1.63
N GLY A 93 0.45 -6.79 -1.17
CA GLY A 93 -0.65 -6.30 -0.36
C GLY A 93 -0.27 -5.82 1.04
N GLU A 94 0.99 -5.96 1.45
CA GLU A 94 1.54 -5.49 2.73
C GLU A 94 1.27 -4.00 2.94
N ASP A 95 1.49 -3.17 1.92
CA ASP A 95 1.22 -1.73 1.92
C ASP A 95 -0.24 -1.42 2.14
N THR A 96 -1.10 -2.13 1.40
CA THR A 96 -2.55 -1.97 1.50
C THR A 96 -3.05 -2.31 2.90
N LEU A 97 -2.56 -3.41 3.47
CA LEU A 97 -2.94 -3.83 4.82
C LEU A 97 -2.44 -2.86 5.88
N PHE A 98 -1.19 -2.39 5.75
CA PHE A 98 -0.62 -1.40 6.66
C PHE A 98 -1.43 -0.11 6.68
N LEU A 99 -1.80 0.41 5.50
CA LEU A 99 -2.64 1.60 5.38
C LEU A 99 -4.06 1.36 5.90
N CYS A 100 -4.67 0.20 5.61
CA CYS A 100 -5.97 -0.17 6.17
C CYS A 100 -5.95 -0.17 7.70
N ASP A 101 -4.90 -0.73 8.31
CA ASP A 101 -4.77 -0.78 9.75
C ASP A 101 -4.55 0.61 10.36
N ALA A 102 -3.77 1.47 9.71
CA ALA A 102 -3.59 2.85 10.13
C ALA A 102 -4.95 3.57 10.27
N PHE A 103 -5.81 3.45 9.26
CA PHE A 103 -7.15 4.06 9.31
C PHE A 103 -8.08 3.40 10.33
N ARG A 104 -8.05 2.07 10.44
CA ARG A 104 -8.87 1.32 11.42
C ARG A 104 -8.51 1.64 12.86
N ARG A 105 -7.22 1.94 13.11
CA ARG A 105 -6.73 2.36 14.42
C ARG A 105 -6.89 3.86 14.66
N GLY A 106 -7.59 4.57 13.77
CA GLY A 106 -7.92 5.98 13.92
C GLY A 106 -6.76 6.95 13.72
N LEU A 107 -5.67 6.53 13.05
CA LEU A 107 -4.57 7.43 12.74
C LEU A 107 -5.03 8.53 11.78
N ARG A 108 -4.55 9.73 12.02
CA ARG A 108 -4.80 10.90 11.17
C ARG A 108 -3.77 10.92 10.06
N VAL A 109 -4.22 10.51 8.85
CA VAL A 109 -3.39 10.41 7.66
C VAL A 109 -3.58 11.64 6.81
N TYR A 110 -2.48 12.24 6.39
CA TYR A 110 -2.43 13.41 5.52
C TYR A 110 -1.67 13.10 4.23
N THR A 111 -1.80 13.95 3.25
CA THR A 111 -0.97 13.98 2.04
C THR A 111 -0.20 15.27 1.98
N SER A 112 1.00 15.24 1.39
CA SER A 112 1.80 16.41 1.09
C SER A 112 2.14 16.48 -0.39
N SER A 113 2.09 17.69 -0.94
CA SER A 113 2.52 18.01 -2.30
C SER A 113 4.03 17.95 -2.47
N PHE A 114 4.80 17.94 -1.36
CA PHE A 114 6.25 17.84 -1.41
C PHE A 114 6.67 16.53 -2.09
N CYS A 115 7.53 16.62 -3.11
CA CYS A 115 8.09 15.47 -3.80
C CYS A 115 9.32 14.95 -3.06
N LEU A 116 9.28 13.68 -2.61
CA LEU A 116 10.39 13.06 -1.90
C LEU A 116 11.60 12.79 -2.79
N GLY A 117 11.37 12.60 -4.08
CA GLY A 117 12.41 12.22 -5.03
C GLY A 117 11.88 11.43 -6.21
N THR A 118 12.70 10.54 -6.74
CA THR A 118 12.39 9.69 -7.89
C THR A 118 12.57 8.21 -7.54
N CYS A 119 11.69 7.36 -8.07
CA CYS A 119 11.79 5.91 -7.99
C CYS A 119 12.00 5.34 -9.40
N ALA A 120 13.05 4.56 -9.60
CA ALA A 120 13.34 3.92 -10.88
C ALA A 120 12.49 2.65 -11.04
N LYS A 121 11.74 2.57 -12.12
CA LYS A 121 10.91 1.40 -12.44
C LYS A 121 11.68 0.27 -13.11
N ASP A 122 12.96 0.46 -13.39
CA ASP A 122 13.77 -0.44 -14.21
C ASP A 122 14.01 -1.83 -13.59
N ALA A 123 13.66 -2.01 -12.30
CA ALA A 123 13.92 -3.22 -11.52
C ALA A 123 12.71 -3.77 -10.74
N SER A 124 11.47 -3.48 -11.15
CA SER A 124 10.30 -4.04 -10.44
C SER A 124 10.24 -5.56 -10.61
N THR A 125 10.76 -6.28 -9.63
CA THR A 125 10.80 -7.75 -9.57
C THR A 125 9.49 -8.38 -9.06
N CYS A 126 8.51 -7.58 -8.65
CA CYS A 126 7.35 -8.07 -7.91
C CYS A 126 6.12 -8.40 -8.76
N PHE A 127 6.03 -7.94 -10.02
CA PHE A 127 4.89 -8.19 -10.88
C PHE A 127 5.26 -9.09 -12.07
N HIS A 128 4.77 -10.33 -12.06
CA HIS A 128 5.05 -11.34 -13.09
C HIS A 128 3.91 -11.54 -14.12
N GLY A 129 2.95 -10.63 -14.18
CA GLY A 129 1.79 -10.74 -15.07
C GLY A 129 0.49 -11.06 -14.32
N PHE A 130 -0.59 -11.15 -15.09
CA PHE A 130 -1.93 -11.42 -14.56
C PHE A 130 -2.27 -12.92 -14.61
N ASP A 131 -1.57 -13.72 -13.80
CA ASP A 131 -1.80 -15.15 -13.67
C ASP A 131 -2.91 -15.50 -12.65
N GLU A 132 -3.23 -16.78 -12.50
CA GLU A 132 -4.26 -17.24 -11.55
C GLU A 132 -3.84 -16.98 -10.11
N LYS A 133 -2.53 -17.08 -9.80
CA LYS A 133 -2.00 -16.79 -8.48
C LYS A 133 -2.17 -15.32 -8.11
N TYR A 134 -1.90 -14.40 -9.03
CA TYR A 134 -2.12 -12.97 -8.81
C TYR A 134 -3.56 -12.66 -8.40
N PHE A 135 -4.55 -13.21 -9.12
CA PHE A 135 -5.96 -12.99 -8.79
C PHE A 135 -6.38 -13.69 -7.50
N TYR A 136 -5.84 -14.87 -7.22
CA TYR A 136 -6.07 -15.54 -5.95
C TYR A 136 -5.54 -14.71 -4.78
N ASP A 137 -4.27 -14.29 -4.82
CA ASP A 137 -3.62 -13.47 -3.79
C ASP A 137 -4.37 -12.15 -3.59
N GLN A 138 -4.85 -11.52 -4.67
CA GLN A 138 -5.69 -10.32 -4.61
C GLN A 138 -7.02 -10.57 -3.89
N GLY A 139 -7.61 -11.75 -4.07
CA GLY A 139 -8.82 -12.18 -3.35
C GLY A 139 -8.56 -12.35 -1.86
N VAL A 140 -7.44 -12.99 -1.48
CA VAL A 140 -7.00 -13.14 -0.08
C VAL A 140 -6.76 -11.79 0.56
N LEU A 141 -6.05 -10.89 -0.15
CA LEU A 141 -5.82 -9.52 0.30
C LEU A 141 -7.14 -8.78 0.56
N TYR A 142 -8.10 -8.87 -0.36
CA TYR A 142 -9.38 -8.19 -0.18
C TYR A 142 -10.16 -8.75 1.00
N ARG A 143 -10.09 -10.06 1.24
CA ARG A 143 -10.68 -10.67 2.43
C ARG A 143 -10.06 -10.14 3.71
N ALA A 144 -8.74 -10.09 3.78
CA ALA A 144 -8.00 -9.57 4.93
C ALA A 144 -8.27 -8.06 5.14
N ALA A 145 -8.30 -7.29 4.04
CA ALA A 145 -8.47 -5.84 4.08
C ALA A 145 -9.92 -5.38 4.30
N PHE A 146 -10.94 -6.11 3.83
CA PHE A 146 -12.32 -5.60 3.76
C PHE A 146 -13.38 -6.59 4.29
N GLY A 147 -12.99 -7.76 4.76
CA GLY A 147 -13.91 -8.75 5.31
C GLY A 147 -14.98 -9.16 4.30
N ALA A 148 -16.26 -9.06 4.68
CA ALA A 148 -17.39 -9.44 3.81
C ALA A 148 -17.51 -8.57 2.53
N ALA A 149 -17.04 -7.32 2.57
CA ALA A 149 -17.05 -6.43 1.40
C ALA A 149 -16.06 -6.87 0.30
N ALA A 150 -15.21 -7.85 0.57
CA ALA A 150 -14.28 -8.40 -0.44
C ALA A 150 -15.00 -8.90 -1.70
N VAL A 151 -16.16 -9.57 -1.54
CA VAL A 151 -16.88 -10.19 -2.67
C VAL A 151 -17.28 -9.17 -3.74
N PRO A 152 -18.02 -8.09 -3.46
CA PRO A 152 -18.35 -7.09 -4.46
C PRO A 152 -17.10 -6.32 -4.94
N LEU A 153 -16.07 -6.18 -4.11
CA LEU A 153 -14.83 -5.53 -4.51
C LEU A 153 -14.02 -6.36 -5.52
N CYS A 154 -14.05 -7.70 -5.43
CA CYS A 154 -13.46 -8.60 -6.42
C CYS A 154 -14.12 -8.41 -7.80
N LEU A 155 -15.46 -8.38 -7.85
CA LEU A 155 -16.18 -8.13 -9.10
C LEU A 155 -15.79 -6.77 -9.69
N ARG A 156 -15.83 -5.71 -8.87
CA ARG A 156 -15.43 -4.37 -9.30
C ARG A 156 -13.99 -4.33 -9.80
N PHE A 157 -13.07 -5.03 -9.15
CA PHE A 157 -11.66 -5.09 -9.57
C PHE A 157 -11.53 -5.74 -10.95
N CYS A 158 -12.14 -6.91 -11.14
CA CYS A 158 -12.11 -7.62 -12.43
C CYS A 158 -12.67 -6.76 -13.55
N LEU A 159 -13.81 -6.09 -13.34
CA LEU A 159 -14.42 -5.21 -14.34
C LEU A 159 -13.50 -4.03 -14.66
N LYS A 160 -12.99 -3.32 -13.63
CA LYS A 160 -12.17 -2.13 -13.80
C LYS A 160 -10.82 -2.43 -14.48
N ARG A 161 -10.25 -3.61 -14.24
CA ARG A 161 -8.93 -4.00 -14.75
C ARG A 161 -8.99 -4.87 -16.01
N TYR A 162 -10.18 -5.17 -16.53
CA TYR A 162 -10.35 -6.10 -17.63
C TYR A 162 -9.49 -5.80 -18.84
N SER A 163 -9.40 -4.54 -19.26
CA SER A 163 -8.55 -4.12 -20.37
C SER A 163 -7.06 -4.42 -20.18
N ALA A 164 -6.59 -4.44 -18.92
CA ALA A 164 -5.18 -4.70 -18.62
C ALA A 164 -4.81 -6.19 -18.66
N TYR A 165 -5.76 -7.09 -18.36
CA TYR A 165 -5.43 -8.52 -18.24
C TYR A 165 -6.15 -9.43 -19.25
N ARG A 166 -7.04 -8.90 -20.11
CA ARG A 166 -7.82 -9.70 -21.08
C ARG A 166 -6.98 -10.51 -22.06
N GLY A 167 -5.72 -10.12 -22.26
CA GLY A 167 -4.77 -10.87 -23.11
C GLY A 167 -4.14 -12.08 -22.41
N GLU A 168 -4.17 -12.12 -21.08
CA GLU A 168 -3.52 -13.17 -20.26
C GLU A 168 -4.55 -14.09 -19.61
N MET A 169 -5.74 -13.55 -19.25
CA MET A 169 -6.76 -14.31 -18.52
C MET A 169 -8.18 -13.87 -18.87
N THR A 170 -9.11 -14.85 -18.90
CA THR A 170 -10.54 -14.55 -19.10
C THR A 170 -11.17 -13.97 -17.83
N PHE A 171 -12.21 -13.14 -18.01
CA PHE A 171 -12.91 -12.49 -16.89
C PHE A 171 -13.41 -13.49 -15.85
N PHE A 172 -14.07 -14.55 -16.28
CA PHE A 172 -14.64 -15.54 -15.35
C PHE A 172 -13.57 -16.33 -14.59
N ARG A 173 -12.44 -16.63 -15.23
CA ARG A 173 -11.33 -17.32 -14.59
C ARG A 173 -10.68 -16.42 -13.53
N ALA A 174 -10.45 -15.15 -13.84
CA ALA A 174 -9.94 -14.16 -12.89
C ALA A 174 -10.87 -13.98 -11.68
N LEU A 175 -12.16 -13.80 -11.93
CA LEU A 175 -13.17 -13.64 -10.87
C LEU A 175 -13.29 -14.89 -9.99
N ARG A 176 -13.26 -16.09 -10.58
CA ARG A 176 -13.26 -17.36 -9.83
C ARG A 176 -12.03 -17.49 -8.94
N ALA A 177 -10.84 -17.14 -9.46
CA ALA A 177 -9.61 -17.16 -8.68
C ALA A 177 -9.70 -16.21 -7.47
N MET A 178 -10.16 -14.97 -7.69
CA MET A 178 -10.37 -14.01 -6.60
C MET A 178 -11.37 -14.53 -5.56
N TYR A 179 -12.51 -15.08 -5.98
CA TYR A 179 -13.52 -15.62 -5.05
C TYR A 179 -13.00 -16.83 -4.26
N ARG A 180 -12.14 -17.67 -4.83
CA ARG A 180 -11.44 -18.71 -4.08
C ARG A 180 -10.55 -18.08 -3.00
N GLY A 181 -9.79 -17.06 -3.34
CA GLY A 181 -8.96 -16.32 -2.39
C GLY A 181 -9.76 -15.69 -1.25
N THR A 182 -10.99 -15.19 -1.49
CA THR A 182 -11.82 -14.61 -0.42
C THR A 182 -12.29 -15.60 0.64
N ARG A 183 -12.19 -16.90 0.37
CA ARG A 183 -12.51 -17.96 1.35
C ARG A 183 -11.32 -18.28 2.27
N GLU A 184 -10.12 -17.84 1.89
CA GLU A 184 -8.93 -18.02 2.69
C GLU A 184 -8.99 -17.14 3.95
N THR A 185 -8.55 -17.70 5.06
CA THR A 185 -8.41 -16.96 6.32
C THR A 185 -6.94 -16.97 6.71
N PRO A 186 -6.14 -16.04 6.16
CA PRO A 186 -4.71 -16.03 6.39
C PRO A 186 -4.42 -15.74 7.87
N ARG A 187 -3.62 -16.61 8.49
CA ARG A 187 -3.13 -16.41 9.86
C ARG A 187 -1.85 -15.57 9.82
N ASP A 188 -2.02 -14.27 9.87
CA ASP A 188 -0.91 -13.31 9.93
C ASP A 188 -0.46 -13.14 11.38
N LYS A 189 0.72 -13.67 11.68
CA LYS A 189 1.37 -13.55 13.01
C LYS A 189 2.08 -12.19 13.11
N ARG A 190 1.34 -11.09 13.03
CA ARG A 190 1.94 -9.79 13.33
C ARG A 190 2.35 -9.74 14.79
N PRO A 191 3.44 -9.01 15.12
CA PRO A 191 3.85 -8.84 16.50
C PRO A 191 2.67 -8.29 17.33
N GLN A 192 2.11 -9.14 18.19
CA GLN A 192 1.18 -8.65 19.19
C GLN A 192 2.03 -8.04 20.31
N ARG A 193 1.61 -6.93 20.89
CA ARG A 193 2.24 -6.40 22.09
C ARG A 193 2.39 -7.54 23.09
N GLY A 194 3.63 -7.80 23.48
CA GLY A 194 3.85 -8.44 24.76
C GLY A 194 3.09 -7.65 25.82
N THR A 195 2.10 -8.27 26.42
CA THR A 195 1.58 -7.87 27.72
C THR A 195 2.75 -8.00 28.69
N GLY A 196 3.39 -6.91 28.99
CA GLY A 196 4.42 -6.94 30.02
C GLY A 196 5.58 -5.98 29.76
N ALA A 197 5.49 -4.84 30.35
CA ALA A 197 6.49 -4.30 31.25
C ALA A 197 5.88 -3.07 31.91
N GLN A 198 5.55 -3.25 33.14
CA GLN A 198 5.34 -2.21 34.15
C GLN A 198 6.63 -1.39 34.29
#